data_b94503b5b48b1381271b6b6d599cbe0b
#
_entry.id   b94503b5b48b1381271b6b6d599cbe0b
#
_cell.length_a   1.000
_cell.length_b   1.000
_cell.length_c   1.000
_cell.angle_alpha   90.00
_cell.angle_beta   90.00
_cell.angle_gamma   90.00
#
_symmetry.space_group_name_H-M   'P 1'
#
loop_
_entity.id
_entity.type
_entity.pdbx_description
1 polymer ?
#
loop_
_entity_poly.entity_id
_entity_poly.type
_entity_poly.pdbx_seq_one_letter_code
_entity_poly.pdbx_strand_id
1 'polypeptide(L)'
;CHGFRNDSKVKLRGEGPAVMQLQSGNTYRFRPDGSAIEPVTWGQVNPFGMCFDRWGDAYTADCHSKPITHLVRGGYYESFGKPHDGLGFAPPMTAHDHDSTGIAGVAVYDAAQYPAEYRDCFYVGNVITNVVHRDVPQWRGSSPWISAPVDFVSCPDPWFHPVDIQLGPDGALYL
;
A
#
# COMPACT_ATOMS: atom_id res chain seq x y z
N CYS A 1 -1.04 -10.69 2.13
CA CYS A 1 -0.14 -10.36 3.24
C CYS A 1 1.13 -9.73 2.70
N HIS A 2 1.66 -8.77 3.41
CA HIS A 2 2.87 -8.03 3.06
C HIS A 2 3.59 -7.58 4.34
N GLY A 3 4.79 -7.03 4.20
CA GLY A 3 5.57 -6.49 5.30
C GLY A 3 7.06 -6.58 5.02
N PHE A 4 7.82 -5.85 5.83
CA PHE A 4 9.28 -5.86 5.76
C PHE A 4 9.85 -7.06 6.52
N ARG A 5 10.58 -7.90 5.83
CA ARG A 5 11.32 -8.99 6.44
C ARG A 5 12.46 -9.47 5.53
N ASN A 6 13.64 -9.61 6.08
CA ASN A 6 14.76 -10.22 5.37
C ASN A 6 14.84 -11.73 5.68
N ASP A 7 15.15 -12.51 4.65
CA ASP A 7 15.41 -13.96 4.75
C ASP A 7 14.31 -14.79 5.42
N SER A 8 13.05 -14.34 5.28
CA SER A 8 11.92 -15.12 5.78
C SER A 8 11.58 -16.27 4.83
N LYS A 9 11.38 -17.43 5.38
CA LYS A 9 10.91 -18.61 4.67
C LYS A 9 9.44 -18.86 4.98
N VAL A 10 8.62 -18.90 3.95
CA VAL A 10 7.18 -19.18 4.07
C VAL A 10 6.93 -20.65 3.76
N LYS A 11 6.16 -21.30 4.62
CA LYS A 11 5.73 -22.70 4.47
C LYS A 11 4.23 -22.76 4.31
N LEU A 12 3.74 -23.81 3.68
CA LEU A 12 2.36 -24.22 3.79
C LEU A 12 2.06 -24.68 5.22
N ARG A 13 0.80 -24.70 5.60
CA ARG A 13 0.39 -25.25 6.90
C ARG A 13 0.84 -26.70 7.02
N GLY A 14 1.48 -27.03 8.14
CA GLY A 14 2.01 -28.35 8.43
C GLY A 14 3.53 -28.43 8.30
N GLU A 15 4.05 -29.65 8.30
CA GLU A 15 5.48 -29.92 8.11
C GLU A 15 5.81 -29.98 6.62
N GLY A 16 6.98 -29.47 6.25
CA GLY A 16 7.41 -29.50 4.86
C GLY A 16 8.46 -28.43 4.55
N PRO A 17 9.01 -28.44 3.34
CA PRO A 17 9.97 -27.44 2.91
C PRO A 17 9.32 -26.06 2.78
N ALA A 18 10.14 -25.01 2.85
CA ALA A 18 9.70 -23.68 2.50
C ALA A 18 9.32 -23.62 1.01
N VAL A 19 8.16 -23.01 0.72
CA VAL A 19 7.66 -22.86 -0.65
C VAL A 19 8.04 -21.51 -1.25
N MET A 20 8.45 -20.56 -0.40
CA MET A 20 8.81 -19.21 -0.81
C MET A 20 9.85 -18.64 0.17
N GLN A 21 10.79 -17.89 -0.36
CA GLN A 21 11.67 -17.04 0.42
C GLN A 21 11.34 -15.58 0.15
N LEU A 22 11.19 -14.79 1.22
CA LEU A 22 10.90 -13.38 1.17
C LEU A 22 12.13 -12.58 1.55
N GLN A 23 12.30 -11.45 0.88
CA GLN A 23 13.35 -10.49 1.19
C GLN A 23 12.79 -9.07 0.99
N SER A 24 13.01 -8.20 1.98
CA SER A 24 12.44 -6.85 2.01
C SER A 24 10.90 -6.88 2.03
N GLY A 25 10.23 -5.85 1.52
CA GLY A 25 8.77 -5.86 1.37
C GLY A 25 8.33 -6.76 0.23
N ASN A 26 7.40 -7.63 0.48
CA ASN A 26 6.83 -8.53 -0.53
C ASN A 26 5.35 -8.70 -0.28
N THR A 27 4.59 -8.95 -1.33
CA THR A 27 3.18 -9.29 -1.22
C THR A 27 2.94 -10.70 -1.71
N TYR A 28 2.22 -11.48 -0.94
CA TYR A 28 1.84 -12.84 -1.28
C TYR A 28 0.38 -13.12 -0.87
N ARG A 29 -0.23 -14.05 -1.53
CA ARG A 29 -1.58 -14.51 -1.20
C ARG A 29 -1.61 -15.98 -0.84
N PHE A 30 -2.58 -16.36 -0.04
CA PHE A 30 -2.80 -17.75 0.37
C PHE A 30 -4.27 -17.96 0.70
N ARG A 31 -4.71 -19.19 0.74
CA ARG A 31 -6.06 -19.52 1.21
C ARG A 31 -6.14 -19.42 2.74
N PRO A 32 -7.32 -19.13 3.31
CA PRO A 32 -7.48 -19.01 4.76
C PRO A 32 -7.09 -20.28 5.55
N ASP A 33 -7.10 -21.43 4.91
CA ASP A 33 -6.65 -22.71 5.49
C ASP A 33 -5.12 -22.86 5.51
N GLY A 34 -4.37 -21.89 5.01
CA GLY A 34 -2.92 -21.89 4.93
C GLY A 34 -2.36 -22.63 3.73
N SER A 35 -3.20 -23.01 2.77
CA SER A 35 -2.78 -23.65 1.53
C SER A 35 -2.60 -22.65 0.38
N ALA A 36 -2.09 -23.14 -0.76
CA ALA A 36 -2.00 -22.41 -2.02
C ALA A 36 -1.33 -21.03 -1.88
N ILE A 37 -0.18 -20.98 -1.22
CA ILE A 37 0.64 -19.76 -1.10
C ILE A 37 1.32 -19.46 -2.43
N GLU A 38 1.22 -18.21 -2.89
CA GLU A 38 1.94 -17.74 -4.06
C GLU A 38 2.39 -16.27 -3.91
N PRO A 39 3.52 -15.89 -4.50
CA PRO A 39 3.93 -14.49 -4.55
C PRO A 39 3.02 -13.70 -5.49
N VAL A 40 2.74 -12.46 -5.11
CA VAL A 40 2.00 -11.50 -5.94
C VAL A 40 2.94 -10.47 -6.51
N THR A 41 3.76 -9.84 -5.65
CA THR A 41 4.79 -8.88 -6.04
C THR A 41 6.05 -9.08 -5.21
N TRP A 42 7.15 -8.53 -5.71
CA TRP A 42 8.45 -8.50 -5.03
C TRP A 42 8.93 -7.08 -4.85
N GLY A 43 9.76 -6.88 -3.84
CA GLY A 43 10.31 -5.58 -3.51
C GLY A 43 9.39 -4.80 -2.58
N GLN A 44 9.41 -3.47 -2.69
CA GLN A 44 8.98 -2.50 -1.69
C GLN A 44 9.91 -2.49 -0.46
N VAL A 45 9.87 -1.39 0.31
CA VAL A 45 10.75 -1.24 1.45
C VAL A 45 10.07 -1.72 2.72
N ASN A 46 8.98 -1.07 3.10
CA ASN A 46 8.24 -1.40 4.31
C ASN A 46 6.74 -1.13 4.10
N PRO A 47 6.07 -1.94 3.28
CA PRO A 47 4.65 -1.78 3.04
C PRO A 47 3.86 -2.06 4.32
N PHE A 48 2.90 -1.20 4.64
CA PHE A 48 2.07 -1.29 5.82
C PHE A 48 0.58 -1.43 5.49
N GLY A 49 -0.03 -0.42 4.88
CA GLY A 49 -1.44 -0.44 4.50
C GLY A 49 -1.70 -1.19 3.19
N MET A 50 -2.90 -1.71 3.03
CA MET A 50 -3.35 -2.33 1.78
C MET A 50 -4.83 -2.05 1.57
N CYS A 51 -5.19 -1.68 0.35
CA CYS A 51 -6.58 -1.57 -0.07
C CYS A 51 -6.78 -2.13 -1.48
N PHE A 52 -8.04 -2.24 -1.87
CA PHE A 52 -8.46 -2.61 -3.22
C PHE A 52 -9.43 -1.56 -3.74
N ASP A 53 -9.35 -1.28 -5.03
CA ASP A 53 -10.36 -0.47 -5.68
C ASP A 53 -11.56 -1.34 -6.11
N ARG A 54 -12.56 -0.68 -6.73
CA ARG A 54 -13.79 -1.35 -7.21
C ARG A 54 -13.57 -2.38 -8.32
N TRP A 55 -12.42 -2.36 -8.96
CA TRP A 55 -12.04 -3.32 -10.00
C TRP A 55 -11.21 -4.48 -9.44
N GLY A 56 -10.83 -4.40 -8.17
CA GLY A 56 -10.01 -5.40 -7.49
C GLY A 56 -8.52 -5.21 -7.68
N ASP A 57 -8.08 -4.07 -8.18
CA ASP A 57 -6.68 -3.70 -8.22
C ASP A 57 -6.18 -3.39 -6.81
N ALA A 58 -4.99 -3.91 -6.48
CA ALA A 58 -4.42 -3.82 -5.14
C ALA A 58 -3.44 -2.65 -5.03
N TYR A 59 -3.52 -1.95 -3.91
CA TYR A 59 -2.63 -0.84 -3.57
C TYR A 59 -2.10 -0.99 -2.17
N THR A 60 -0.86 -0.55 -1.96
CA THR A 60 -0.24 -0.55 -0.63
C THR A 60 0.31 0.82 -0.29
N ALA A 61 0.32 1.14 1.00
CA ALA A 61 1.12 2.23 1.55
C ALA A 61 2.48 1.70 1.97
N ASP A 62 3.55 2.46 1.71
CA ASP A 62 4.92 2.11 2.09
C ASP A 62 5.58 3.29 2.80
N CYS A 63 6.08 3.06 4.00
CA CYS A 63 6.62 4.13 4.83
C CYS A 63 8.04 4.56 4.49
N HIS A 64 8.77 3.86 3.64
CA HIS A 64 10.17 4.18 3.32
C HIS A 64 10.46 4.33 1.82
N SER A 65 9.47 4.20 0.99
CA SER A 65 9.57 4.46 -0.45
C SER A 65 8.50 5.46 -0.88
N LYS A 66 7.87 5.25 -2.00
CA LYS A 66 6.74 6.09 -2.42
C LYS A 66 5.49 5.74 -1.62
N PRO A 67 4.72 6.75 -1.17
CA PRO A 67 3.64 6.53 -0.18
C PRO A 67 2.57 5.56 -0.65
N ILE A 68 2.25 5.52 -1.95
CA ILE A 68 1.28 4.59 -2.50
C ILE A 68 1.88 3.85 -3.70
N THR A 69 1.67 2.55 -3.74
CA THR A 69 2.12 1.67 -4.84
C THR A 69 0.95 0.86 -5.38
N HIS A 70 0.72 0.94 -6.68
CA HIS A 70 -0.17 0.03 -7.39
C HIS A 70 0.53 -1.32 -7.56
N LEU A 71 -0.03 -2.38 -7.00
CA LEU A 71 0.56 -3.73 -7.04
C LEU A 71 0.14 -4.48 -8.29
N VAL A 72 1.00 -4.52 -9.27
CA VAL A 72 0.80 -5.31 -10.48
C VAL A 72 1.35 -6.72 -10.26
N ARG A 73 0.54 -7.74 -10.47
CA ARG A 73 0.95 -9.15 -10.29
C ARG A 73 2.20 -9.47 -11.13
N GLY A 74 3.21 -10.03 -10.48
CA GLY A 74 4.52 -10.28 -11.07
C GLY A 74 5.45 -9.06 -11.08
N GLY A 75 4.98 -7.92 -10.56
CA GLY A 75 5.76 -6.69 -10.50
C GLY A 75 6.92 -6.78 -9.51
N TYR A 76 8.02 -6.11 -9.85
CA TYR A 76 9.18 -5.93 -9.01
C TYR A 76 9.34 -4.44 -8.66
N TYR A 77 9.40 -4.13 -7.38
CA TYR A 77 9.47 -2.77 -6.86
C TYR A 77 10.80 -2.53 -6.15
N GLU A 78 11.21 -1.28 -6.12
CA GLU A 78 12.43 -0.87 -5.43
C GLU A 78 12.39 -1.22 -3.94
N SER A 79 13.53 -1.66 -3.39
CA SER A 79 13.68 -1.98 -1.98
C SER A 79 15.13 -1.82 -1.50
N PHE A 80 15.34 -1.67 -0.19
CA PHE A 80 16.68 -1.59 0.40
C PHE A 80 17.42 -2.93 0.41
N GLY A 81 16.70 -3.99 0.70
CA GLY A 81 17.31 -5.27 1.07
C GLY A 81 17.74 -6.11 -0.11
N LYS A 82 17.27 -5.77 -1.30
CA LYS A 82 17.57 -6.55 -2.50
C LYS A 82 17.74 -5.63 -3.69
N PRO A 83 18.97 -5.54 -4.22
CA PRO A 83 19.19 -4.80 -5.46
C PRO A 83 18.42 -5.48 -6.60
N HIS A 84 18.02 -4.68 -7.56
CA HIS A 84 17.36 -5.14 -8.76
C HIS A 84 18.30 -6.01 -9.60
N ASP A 85 17.77 -7.05 -10.22
CA ASP A 85 18.52 -8.01 -11.04
C ASP A 85 18.77 -7.56 -12.49
N GLY A 86 18.36 -6.36 -12.83
CA GLY A 86 18.53 -5.79 -14.17
C GLY A 86 17.28 -5.84 -15.06
N LEU A 87 16.18 -6.44 -14.61
CA LEU A 87 14.96 -6.54 -15.42
C LEU A 87 14.10 -5.27 -15.43
N GLY A 88 14.44 -4.27 -14.64
CA GLY A 88 13.67 -3.05 -14.48
C GLY A 88 12.61 -3.13 -13.38
N PHE A 89 12.33 -2.01 -12.75
CA PHE A 89 11.32 -1.89 -11.72
C PHE A 89 9.96 -1.58 -12.33
N ALA A 90 8.90 -2.02 -11.66
CA ALA A 90 7.57 -1.47 -11.93
C ALA A 90 7.59 0.05 -11.66
N PRO A 91 6.97 0.87 -12.53
CA PRO A 91 7.02 2.31 -12.38
C PRO A 91 6.32 2.76 -11.09
N PRO A 92 6.83 3.79 -10.39
CA PRO A 92 6.16 4.34 -9.23
C PRO A 92 4.82 4.98 -9.63
N MET A 93 3.85 4.88 -8.74
CA MET A 93 2.53 5.52 -8.91
C MET A 93 2.54 6.98 -8.44
N THR A 94 3.43 7.33 -7.50
CA THR A 94 3.49 8.65 -6.88
C THR A 94 4.81 9.37 -7.20
N ALA A 95 4.75 10.69 -7.42
CA ALA A 95 5.91 11.54 -7.66
C ALA A 95 6.45 12.21 -6.39
N HIS A 96 5.72 12.13 -5.29
CA HIS A 96 5.97 12.85 -4.04
C HIS A 96 6.22 11.89 -2.88
N ASP A 97 6.62 12.45 -1.77
CA ASP A 97 6.67 11.85 -0.45
C ASP A 97 5.73 12.62 0.49
N HIS A 98 5.36 12.04 1.62
CA HIS A 98 4.55 12.73 2.64
C HIS A 98 5.40 13.25 3.82
N ASP A 99 6.63 13.66 3.54
CA ASP A 99 7.58 14.28 4.48
C ASP A 99 7.88 13.45 5.74
N SER A 100 7.58 12.18 5.73
CA SER A 100 7.88 11.29 6.85
C SER A 100 7.96 9.82 6.42
N THR A 101 8.54 9.01 7.32
CA THR A 101 8.54 7.56 7.23
C THR A 101 7.39 6.91 8.02
N GLY A 102 6.39 7.70 8.44
CA GLY A 102 5.26 7.25 9.24
C GLY A 102 3.99 6.99 8.44
N ILE A 103 4.12 6.65 7.16
CA ILE A 103 2.98 6.29 6.31
C ILE A 103 2.39 4.96 6.77
N ALA A 104 1.07 4.93 6.96
CA ALA A 104 0.38 3.81 7.59
C ALA A 104 -0.76 3.26 6.72
N GLY A 105 -2.00 3.30 7.18
CA GLY A 105 -3.15 2.79 6.44
C GLY A 105 -3.43 3.54 5.14
N VAL A 106 -4.01 2.84 4.17
CA VAL A 106 -4.46 3.41 2.90
C VAL A 106 -5.85 2.88 2.55
N ALA A 107 -6.72 3.75 2.07
CA ALA A 107 -8.03 3.40 1.54
C ALA A 107 -8.30 4.12 0.22
N VAL A 108 -9.02 3.46 -0.68
CA VAL A 108 -9.66 4.12 -1.84
C VAL A 108 -11.09 4.49 -1.45
N TYR A 109 -11.47 5.74 -1.68
CA TYR A 109 -12.84 6.17 -1.46
C TYR A 109 -13.67 5.99 -2.72
N ASP A 110 -14.47 4.95 -2.78
CA ASP A 110 -15.34 4.62 -3.92
C ASP A 110 -16.85 4.70 -3.60
N ALA A 111 -17.22 5.31 -2.47
CA ALA A 111 -18.60 5.54 -2.10
C ALA A 111 -19.16 6.85 -2.68
N ALA A 112 -20.48 7.02 -2.60
CA ALA A 112 -21.19 8.14 -3.23
C ALA A 112 -21.49 9.31 -2.28
N GLN A 113 -21.26 9.20 -0.98
CA GLN A 113 -21.68 10.17 0.03
C GLN A 113 -20.84 11.45 0.00
N TYR A 114 -19.54 11.35 -0.28
CA TYR A 114 -18.71 12.54 -0.39
C TYR A 114 -18.92 13.23 -1.75
N PRO A 115 -18.67 14.55 -1.84
CA PRO A 115 -18.66 15.28 -3.11
C PRO A 115 -17.74 14.62 -4.15
N ALA A 116 -18.03 14.85 -5.43
CA ALA A 116 -17.36 14.15 -6.53
C ALA A 116 -15.82 14.27 -6.51
N GLU A 117 -15.32 15.44 -6.10
CA GLU A 117 -13.88 15.73 -6.01
C GLU A 117 -13.13 14.91 -4.96
N TYR A 118 -13.85 14.25 -4.04
CA TYR A 118 -13.27 13.37 -3.01
C TYR A 118 -13.36 11.89 -3.36
N ARG A 119 -14.05 11.55 -4.44
CA ARG A 119 -14.26 10.16 -4.86
C ARG A 119 -13.10 9.67 -5.71
N ASP A 120 -12.92 8.37 -5.72
CA ASP A 120 -11.84 7.70 -6.46
C ASP A 120 -10.44 8.22 -6.09
N CYS A 121 -10.30 8.82 -4.89
CA CYS A 121 -9.06 9.29 -4.31
C CYS A 121 -8.52 8.26 -3.32
N PHE A 122 -7.21 8.29 -3.11
CA PHE A 122 -6.56 7.54 -2.03
C PHE A 122 -6.47 8.41 -0.79
N TYR A 123 -6.73 7.81 0.35
CA TYR A 123 -6.56 8.43 1.66
C TYR A 123 -5.49 7.68 2.43
N VAL A 124 -4.49 8.40 2.92
CA VAL A 124 -3.28 7.82 3.52
C VAL A 124 -3.02 8.44 4.87
N GLY A 125 -2.89 7.62 5.90
CA GLY A 125 -2.54 8.05 7.24
C GLY A 125 -1.04 8.32 7.36
N ASN A 126 -0.69 9.42 8.04
CA ASN A 126 0.68 9.77 8.39
C ASN A 126 0.77 10.01 9.89
N VAL A 127 1.27 9.03 10.61
CA VAL A 127 1.30 9.03 12.09
C VAL A 127 2.37 9.96 12.68
N ILE A 128 3.33 10.40 11.87
CA ILE A 128 4.39 11.32 12.33
C ILE A 128 3.95 12.77 12.20
N THR A 129 3.26 13.11 11.13
CA THR A 129 2.83 14.49 10.87
C THR A 129 1.41 14.78 11.36
N ASN A 130 0.70 13.77 11.89
CA ASN A 130 -0.68 13.87 12.38
C ASN A 130 -1.66 14.33 11.29
N VAL A 131 -1.50 13.77 10.09
CA VAL A 131 -2.25 14.15 8.90
C VAL A 131 -2.84 12.90 8.24
N VAL A 132 -4.05 13.04 7.72
CA VAL A 132 -4.55 12.16 6.66
C VAL A 132 -4.43 12.93 5.35
N HIS A 133 -3.66 12.40 4.44
CA HIS A 133 -3.50 12.96 3.09
C HIS A 133 -4.55 12.40 2.14
N ARG A 134 -4.93 13.21 1.16
CA ARG A 134 -5.73 12.81 0.02
C ARG A 134 -4.86 12.87 -1.24
N ASP A 135 -4.68 11.75 -1.86
CA ASP A 135 -3.92 11.58 -3.09
C ASP A 135 -4.86 11.37 -4.26
N VAL A 136 -4.86 12.31 -5.20
CA VAL A 136 -5.80 12.32 -6.33
C VAL A 136 -5.16 11.69 -7.55
N PRO A 137 -5.59 10.50 -7.99
CA PRO A 137 -4.99 9.83 -9.12
C PRO A 137 -5.40 10.48 -10.46
N GLN A 138 -4.42 10.65 -11.33
CA GLN A 138 -4.60 10.97 -12.73
C GLN A 138 -4.33 9.71 -13.55
N TRP A 139 -5.28 9.30 -14.34
CA TRP A 139 -5.15 8.08 -15.14
C TRP A 139 -4.47 8.35 -16.48
N ARG A 140 -3.40 7.62 -16.75
CA ARG A 140 -2.68 7.59 -18.04
C ARG A 140 -2.89 6.21 -18.67
N GLY A 141 -3.97 6.06 -19.41
CA GLY A 141 -4.46 4.73 -19.79
C GLY A 141 -4.93 3.96 -18.56
N SER A 142 -4.39 2.78 -18.31
CA SER A 142 -4.66 1.95 -17.13
C SER A 142 -3.72 2.21 -15.95
N SER A 143 -2.81 3.16 -16.06
CA SER A 143 -1.81 3.45 -15.01
C SER A 143 -2.19 4.70 -14.23
N PRO A 144 -2.40 4.61 -12.92
CA PRO A 144 -2.62 5.77 -12.08
C PRO A 144 -1.31 6.51 -11.82
N TRP A 145 -1.41 7.83 -11.71
CA TRP A 145 -0.29 8.70 -11.38
C TRP A 145 -0.73 9.81 -10.44
N ILE A 146 -0.01 10.01 -9.37
CA ILE A 146 -0.28 11.06 -8.37
C ILE A 146 0.91 12.01 -8.30
N SER A 147 0.68 13.29 -8.60
CA SER A 147 1.75 14.29 -8.67
C SER A 147 2.02 14.97 -7.34
N ALA A 148 0.99 15.19 -6.54
CA ALA A 148 1.09 15.88 -5.26
C ALA A 148 -0.06 15.48 -4.33
N PRO A 149 0.16 15.44 -3.01
CA PRO A 149 -0.87 15.22 -2.02
C PRO A 149 -1.67 16.50 -1.74
N VAL A 150 -2.83 16.32 -1.12
CA VAL A 150 -3.60 17.39 -0.48
C VAL A 150 -3.91 16.93 0.93
N ASP A 151 -3.69 17.78 1.94
CA ASP A 151 -4.09 17.46 3.31
C ASP A 151 -5.62 17.40 3.40
N PHE A 152 -6.14 16.31 3.93
CA PHE A 152 -7.58 16.09 4.10
C PHE A 152 -8.02 16.34 5.54
N VAL A 153 -7.30 15.76 6.50
CA VAL A 153 -7.50 16.00 7.93
C VAL A 153 -6.14 16.23 8.56
N SER A 154 -6.01 17.29 9.33
CA SER A 154 -4.85 17.55 10.16
C SER A 154 -5.28 17.82 11.60
N CYS A 155 -4.49 17.38 12.56
CA CYS A 155 -4.78 17.57 13.97
C CYS A 155 -3.53 18.07 14.71
N PRO A 156 -3.62 19.15 15.49
CA PRO A 156 -2.48 19.63 16.28
C PRO A 156 -2.19 18.78 17.51
N ASP A 157 -3.09 17.87 17.88
CA ASP A 157 -2.89 16.94 18.99
C ASP A 157 -1.81 15.91 18.61
N PRO A 158 -0.68 15.86 19.35
CA PRO A 158 0.39 14.91 19.07
C PRO A 158 -0.01 13.44 19.28
N TRP A 159 -1.16 13.17 19.86
CA TRP A 159 -1.71 11.82 20.02
C TRP A 159 -2.61 11.39 18.86
N PHE A 160 -2.88 12.26 17.90
CA PHE A 160 -3.59 11.90 16.69
C PHE A 160 -2.64 11.12 15.76
N HIS A 161 -2.74 9.82 15.80
CA HIS A 161 -1.96 8.91 14.97
C HIS A 161 -2.88 8.12 14.04
N PRO A 162 -3.17 8.60 12.82
CA PRO A 162 -4.03 7.88 11.87
C PRO A 162 -3.31 6.64 11.33
N VAL A 163 -3.41 5.54 12.08
CA VAL A 163 -2.69 4.28 11.79
C VAL A 163 -3.37 3.48 10.70
N ASP A 164 -4.70 3.48 10.67
CA ASP A 164 -5.48 2.76 9.68
C ASP A 164 -6.65 3.60 9.19
N ILE A 165 -7.06 3.34 7.95
CA ILE A 165 -8.18 4.03 7.32
C ILE A 165 -9.04 2.98 6.62
N GLN A 166 -10.33 2.96 6.93
CA GLN A 166 -11.27 2.04 6.35
C GLN A 166 -12.50 2.76 5.80
N LEU A 167 -12.94 2.37 4.60
CA LEU A 167 -14.23 2.78 4.07
C LEU A 167 -15.32 1.90 4.67
N GLY A 168 -16.21 2.49 5.45
CA GLY A 168 -17.32 1.79 6.05
C GLY A 168 -18.47 1.51 5.05
N PRO A 169 -19.36 0.58 5.37
CA PRO A 169 -20.50 0.25 4.52
C PRO A 169 -21.54 1.38 4.43
N ASP A 170 -21.48 2.34 5.31
CA ASP A 170 -22.27 3.57 5.32
C ASP A 170 -21.65 4.71 4.47
N GLY A 171 -20.49 4.45 3.84
CA GLY A 171 -19.77 5.43 3.03
C GLY A 171 -18.96 6.45 3.83
N ALA A 172 -18.80 6.27 5.14
CA ALA A 172 -17.89 7.09 5.94
C ALA A 172 -16.47 6.51 5.91
N LEU A 173 -15.46 7.38 6.03
CA LEU A 173 -14.09 6.96 6.33
C LEU A 173 -13.92 6.88 7.85
N TYR A 174 -13.45 5.74 8.32
CA TYR A 174 -13.11 5.48 9.71
C TYR A 174 -11.59 5.53 9.88
N LEU A 175 -11.17 6.23 10.93
CA LEU A 175 -9.77 6.41 11.30
C LEU A 175 -9.47 5.73 12.63
#